data_ac4cfbdac99ad7cf23ec1e8f43e2ef2c
#
_entry.id   ac4cfbdac99ad7cf23ec1e8f43e2ef2c
#
_cell.length_a   1.000
_cell.length_b   1.000
_cell.length_c   1.000
_cell.angle_alpha   90.00
_cell.angle_beta   90.00
_cell.angle_gamma   90.00
#
_symmetry.space_group_name_H-M   'P 1'
#
loop_
_entity.id
_entity.type
_entity.pdbx_description
1 polymer ?
#
loop_
_entity_poly.entity_id
_entity_poly.type
_entity_poly.pdbx_seq_one_letter_code
_entity_poly.pdbx_strand_id
1 'polypeptide(L)'
;MENGVLKAPAFYISYLLKKNRIEYYDRMSEVRRSGSYEQWIKFFLRVIYESAQDAVETINLLTALHNQSIALIGEPSRVTQTLLTVFHYLETNPIIEIGKTAEALSLSYNAVARAVELLIGKGILAQTDKQGRTRIFSYKAYLVILCKDT
;
A
#
# COMPACT_ATOMS: atom_id res chain seq x y z
N MET A 1 12.73 -10.18 -12.30
CA MET A 1 13.25 -8.83 -11.97
C MET A 1 14.73 -8.93 -11.61
N GLU A 2 15.50 -9.43 -12.59
CA GLU A 2 16.91 -9.78 -12.39
C GLU A 2 17.87 -8.59 -12.28
N ASN A 3 17.44 -7.39 -12.64
CA ASN A 3 18.33 -6.21 -12.68
C ASN A 3 18.22 -5.25 -11.48
N GLY A 4 17.55 -5.63 -10.40
CA GLY A 4 17.53 -4.85 -9.16
C GLY A 4 16.93 -3.43 -9.25
N VAL A 5 16.31 -3.06 -10.37
CA VAL A 5 15.76 -1.72 -10.62
C VAL A 5 14.47 -1.50 -9.81
N LEU A 6 13.70 -2.56 -9.56
CA LEU A 6 12.51 -2.53 -8.72
C LEU A 6 12.51 -3.71 -7.76
N LYS A 7 12.45 -3.45 -6.46
CA LYS A 7 12.37 -4.47 -5.41
C LYS A 7 10.97 -5.09 -5.27
N ALA A 8 9.93 -4.43 -5.81
CA ALA A 8 8.54 -4.90 -5.84
C ALA A 8 7.85 -4.36 -7.10
N PRO A 9 6.80 -5.04 -7.62
CA PRO A 9 5.99 -4.51 -8.70
C PRO A 9 5.24 -3.26 -8.20
N ALA A 10 5.67 -2.08 -8.67
CA ALA A 10 5.06 -0.80 -8.32
C ALA A 10 4.00 -0.35 -9.34
N PHE A 11 3.75 -1.15 -10.40
CA PHE A 11 2.86 -0.77 -11.49
C PHE A 11 1.59 -1.60 -11.49
N TYR A 12 0.46 -0.93 -11.52
CA TYR A 12 -0.86 -1.54 -11.70
C TYR A 12 -1.36 -1.37 -13.14
N ILE A 13 -0.55 -1.82 -14.12
CA ILE A 13 -0.88 -1.75 -15.56
C ILE A 13 -2.23 -2.41 -15.84
N SER A 14 -2.52 -3.54 -15.20
CA SER A 14 -3.78 -4.28 -15.36
C SER A 14 -5.02 -3.45 -14.98
N TYR A 15 -4.91 -2.58 -13.97
CA TYR A 15 -5.98 -1.66 -13.58
C TYR A 15 -6.25 -0.63 -14.69
N LEU A 16 -5.20 0.01 -15.22
CA LEU A 16 -5.35 0.99 -16.31
C LEU A 16 -5.84 0.36 -17.62
N LEU A 17 -5.41 -0.87 -17.93
CA LEU A 17 -5.96 -1.62 -19.06
C LEU A 17 -7.45 -1.92 -18.87
N LYS A 18 -7.86 -2.28 -17.65
CA LYS A 18 -9.28 -2.51 -17.31
C LYS A 18 -10.09 -1.22 -17.40
N LYS A 19 -9.56 -0.09 -16.92
CA LYS A 19 -10.16 1.24 -17.01
C LYS A 19 -10.36 1.67 -18.45
N ASN A 20 -9.38 1.40 -19.33
CA ASN A 20 -9.40 1.71 -20.75
C ASN A 20 -9.82 0.49 -21.62
N ARG A 21 -10.66 -0.40 -21.06
CA ARG A 21 -11.01 -1.70 -21.67
C ARG A 21 -11.55 -1.58 -23.10
N ILE A 22 -12.40 -0.59 -23.37
CA ILE A 22 -13.01 -0.40 -24.69
C ILE A 22 -11.90 -0.10 -25.70
N GLU A 23 -11.07 0.91 -25.44
CA GLU A 23 -9.95 1.27 -26.33
C GLU A 23 -8.97 0.10 -26.52
N TYR A 24 -8.68 -0.65 -25.45
CA TYR A 24 -7.82 -1.84 -25.52
C TYR A 24 -8.35 -2.86 -26.54
N TYR A 25 -9.65 -3.20 -26.50
CA TYR A 25 -10.25 -4.16 -27.44
C TYR A 25 -10.36 -3.60 -28.86
N ASP A 26 -10.63 -2.30 -29.02
CA ASP A 26 -10.66 -1.65 -30.32
C ASP A 26 -9.30 -1.69 -30.99
N ARG A 27 -8.21 -1.37 -30.27
CA ARG A 27 -6.84 -1.45 -30.78
C ARG A 27 -6.43 -2.90 -31.12
N MET A 28 -6.81 -3.86 -30.29
CA MET A 28 -6.57 -5.29 -30.58
C MET A 28 -7.33 -5.77 -31.82
N SER A 29 -8.57 -5.31 -32.02
CA SER A 29 -9.38 -5.64 -33.19
C SER A 29 -8.80 -5.02 -34.47
N GLU A 30 -8.28 -3.79 -34.38
CA GLU A 30 -7.61 -3.13 -35.50
C GLU A 30 -6.34 -3.88 -35.92
N VAL A 31 -5.53 -4.33 -34.98
CA VAL A 31 -4.36 -5.17 -35.25
C VAL A 31 -4.75 -6.44 -36.02
N ARG A 32 -5.85 -7.10 -35.61
CA ARG A 32 -6.34 -8.33 -36.31
C ARG A 32 -6.82 -8.04 -37.73
N ARG A 33 -7.41 -6.87 -37.95
CA ARG A 33 -7.99 -6.48 -39.25
C ARG A 33 -6.95 -5.99 -40.24
N SER A 34 -6.02 -5.14 -39.80
CA SER A 34 -5.07 -4.42 -40.66
C SER A 34 -3.63 -4.94 -40.61
N GLY A 35 -3.29 -5.75 -39.60
CA GLY A 35 -1.91 -6.13 -39.31
C GLY A 35 -1.03 -4.99 -38.76
N SER A 36 -1.59 -3.80 -38.54
CA SER A 36 -0.86 -2.62 -38.04
C SER A 36 -0.80 -2.61 -36.51
N TYR A 37 0.40 -2.76 -35.96
CA TYR A 37 0.65 -2.71 -34.51
C TYR A 37 0.89 -1.29 -34.00
N GLU A 38 1.10 -0.30 -34.83
CA GLU A 38 1.55 1.03 -34.42
C GLU A 38 0.62 1.68 -33.38
N GLN A 39 -0.69 1.66 -33.64
CA GLN A 39 -1.68 2.27 -32.75
C GLN A 39 -1.80 1.51 -31.42
N TRP A 40 -1.65 0.19 -31.47
CA TRP A 40 -1.65 -0.64 -30.26
C TRP A 40 -0.43 -0.34 -29.39
N ILE A 41 0.76 -0.24 -30.00
CA ILE A 41 2.01 0.07 -29.29
C ILE A 41 1.91 1.45 -28.64
N LYS A 42 1.42 2.46 -29.37
CA LYS A 42 1.21 3.82 -28.83
C LYS A 42 0.27 3.82 -27.63
N PHE A 43 -0.86 3.13 -27.73
CA PHE A 43 -1.79 2.94 -26.62
C PHE A 43 -1.11 2.28 -25.41
N PHE A 44 -0.41 1.17 -25.63
CA PHE A 44 0.23 0.43 -24.55
C PHE A 44 1.35 1.22 -23.85
N LEU A 45 2.18 1.95 -24.61
CA LEU A 45 3.19 2.83 -24.06
C LEU A 45 2.59 3.98 -23.24
N ARG A 46 1.45 4.55 -23.68
CA ARG A 46 0.72 5.54 -22.91
C ARG A 46 0.25 4.95 -21.56
N VAL A 47 -0.35 3.76 -21.57
CA VAL A 47 -0.82 3.09 -20.35
C VAL A 47 0.35 2.82 -19.38
N ILE A 48 1.52 2.39 -19.89
CA ILE A 48 2.73 2.21 -19.06
C ILE A 48 3.15 3.55 -18.44
N TYR A 49 3.18 4.62 -19.21
CA TYR A 49 3.57 5.94 -18.75
C TYR A 49 2.62 6.47 -17.66
N GLU A 50 1.31 6.38 -17.87
CA GLU A 50 0.29 6.76 -16.89
C GLU A 50 0.41 5.93 -15.60
N SER A 51 0.64 4.61 -15.73
CA SER A 51 0.87 3.73 -14.58
C SER A 51 2.12 4.09 -13.80
N ALA A 52 3.20 4.49 -14.49
CA ALA A 52 4.42 4.92 -13.84
C ALA A 52 4.25 6.24 -13.09
N GLN A 53 3.52 7.20 -13.68
CA GLN A 53 3.22 8.47 -13.02
C GLN A 53 2.38 8.26 -11.75
N ASP A 54 1.33 7.44 -11.81
CA ASP A 54 0.49 7.11 -10.67
C ASP A 54 1.28 6.39 -9.56
N ALA A 55 2.18 5.48 -9.92
CA ALA A 55 3.06 4.83 -8.95
C ALA A 55 3.98 5.83 -8.24
N VAL A 56 4.55 6.80 -8.96
CA VAL A 56 5.39 7.86 -8.35
C VAL A 56 4.57 8.72 -7.40
N GLU A 57 3.36 9.12 -7.79
CA GLU A 57 2.46 9.89 -6.92
C GLU A 57 2.11 9.11 -5.66
N THR A 58 1.74 7.84 -5.78
CA THR A 58 1.44 6.96 -4.65
C THR A 58 2.62 6.83 -3.68
N ILE A 59 3.85 6.63 -4.20
CA ILE A 59 5.06 6.57 -3.39
C ILE A 59 5.29 7.89 -2.64
N ASN A 60 5.09 9.03 -3.29
CA ASN A 60 5.24 10.34 -2.65
C ASN A 60 4.22 10.53 -1.52
N LEU A 61 2.96 10.14 -1.73
CA LEU A 61 1.92 10.20 -0.70
C LEU A 61 2.22 9.28 0.48
N LEU A 62 2.67 8.05 0.23
CA LEU A 62 3.06 7.12 1.28
C LEU A 62 4.30 7.61 2.06
N THR A 63 5.27 8.21 1.37
CA THR A 63 6.46 8.80 2.02
C THR A 63 6.08 9.98 2.91
N ALA A 64 5.18 10.85 2.45
CA ALA A 64 4.68 11.96 3.24
C ALA A 64 3.92 11.46 4.49
N LEU A 65 3.06 10.45 4.33
CA LEU A 65 2.34 9.82 5.43
C LEU A 65 3.28 9.15 6.44
N HIS A 66 4.33 8.46 5.97
CA HIS A 66 5.38 7.89 6.81
C HIS A 66 6.04 8.96 7.67
N ASN A 67 6.54 10.03 7.04
CA ASN A 67 7.22 11.12 7.75
C ASN A 67 6.32 11.80 8.77
N GLN A 68 5.05 12.04 8.43
CA GLN A 68 4.05 12.57 9.36
C GLN A 68 3.84 11.64 10.56
N SER A 69 3.71 10.33 10.32
CA SER A 69 3.51 9.35 11.38
C SER A 69 4.72 9.21 12.29
N ILE A 70 5.94 9.24 11.74
CA ILE A 70 7.19 9.25 12.52
C ILE A 70 7.25 10.50 13.42
N ALA A 71 6.91 11.67 12.88
CA ALA A 71 6.88 12.92 13.67
C ALA A 71 5.87 12.82 14.84
N LEU A 72 4.73 12.20 14.64
CA LEU A 72 3.73 11.93 15.70
C LEU A 72 4.23 10.92 16.74
N ILE A 73 4.99 9.91 16.34
CA ILE A 73 5.56 8.91 17.24
C ILE A 73 6.59 9.56 18.18
N GLY A 74 7.40 10.48 17.65
CA GLY A 74 8.37 11.26 18.42
C GLY A 74 9.74 10.60 18.55
N GLU A 75 10.61 11.21 19.35
CA GLU A 75 12.01 10.83 19.52
C GLU A 75 12.19 9.38 20.02
N PRO A 76 13.27 8.70 19.58
CA PRO A 76 13.58 7.35 20.00
C PRO A 76 13.79 7.24 21.51
N SER A 77 13.00 6.43 22.17
CA SER A 77 13.12 6.04 23.58
C SER A 77 12.86 4.54 23.70
N ARG A 78 13.09 3.96 24.87
CA ARG A 78 12.82 2.54 25.11
C ARG A 78 11.35 2.16 24.86
N VAL A 79 10.42 3.07 25.10
CA VAL A 79 8.98 2.88 24.84
C VAL A 79 8.68 3.07 23.36
N THR A 80 9.28 4.07 22.69
CA THR A 80 9.07 4.34 21.26
C THR A 80 9.72 3.29 20.37
N GLN A 81 10.73 2.53 20.85
CA GLN A 81 11.35 1.44 20.07
C GLN A 81 10.32 0.37 19.67
N THR A 82 9.55 -0.14 20.64
CA THR A 82 8.48 -1.12 20.36
C THR A 82 7.40 -0.52 19.49
N LEU A 83 7.05 0.75 19.71
CA LEU A 83 6.07 1.47 18.93
C LEU A 83 6.49 1.59 17.46
N LEU A 84 7.76 1.95 17.21
CA LEU A 84 8.35 2.01 15.87
C LEU A 84 8.38 0.63 15.19
N THR A 85 8.73 -0.43 15.93
CA THR A 85 8.73 -1.79 15.39
C THR A 85 7.32 -2.19 14.93
N VAL A 86 6.29 -1.91 15.71
CA VAL A 86 4.90 -2.18 15.33
C VAL A 86 4.46 -1.27 14.17
N PHE A 87 4.86 0.00 14.16
CA PHE A 87 4.56 0.93 13.07
C PHE A 87 5.17 0.48 11.74
N HIS A 88 6.44 0.09 11.70
CA HIS A 88 7.05 -0.44 10.47
C HIS A 88 6.39 -1.74 9.99
N TYR A 89 5.90 -2.57 10.92
CA TYR A 89 5.12 -3.75 10.55
C TYR A 89 3.79 -3.36 9.88
N LEU A 90 3.15 -2.26 10.32
CA LEU A 90 1.91 -1.74 9.72
C LEU A 90 2.09 -1.28 8.27
N GLU A 91 3.25 -0.81 7.89
CA GLU A 91 3.53 -0.37 6.52
C GLU A 91 3.58 -1.54 5.52
N THR A 92 3.80 -2.75 6.02
CA THR A 92 3.71 -3.98 5.21
C THR A 92 2.42 -4.75 5.44
N ASN A 93 1.78 -4.55 6.59
CA ASN A 93 0.56 -5.23 7.03
C ASN A 93 -0.42 -4.21 7.59
N PRO A 94 -1.13 -3.42 6.75
CA PRO A 94 -1.94 -2.29 7.20
C PRO A 94 -3.20 -2.68 7.97
N ILE A 95 -3.51 -3.96 8.08
CA ILE A 95 -4.58 -4.53 8.90
C ILE A 95 -3.97 -5.56 9.84
N ILE A 96 -4.13 -5.39 11.14
CA ILE A 96 -3.49 -6.22 12.14
C ILE A 96 -4.43 -6.72 13.24
N GLU A 97 -4.04 -7.82 13.85
CA GLU A 97 -4.54 -8.37 15.11
C GLU A 97 -3.40 -8.42 16.13
N ILE A 98 -3.64 -8.05 17.38
CA ILE A 98 -2.58 -7.96 18.40
C ILE A 98 -1.84 -9.29 18.56
N GLY A 99 -2.56 -10.42 18.64
CA GLY A 99 -1.96 -11.75 18.83
C GLY A 99 -1.04 -12.16 17.70
N LYS A 100 -1.53 -12.06 16.44
CA LYS A 100 -0.73 -12.40 15.25
C LYS A 100 0.48 -11.48 15.06
N THR A 101 0.31 -10.20 15.38
CA THR A 101 1.42 -9.22 15.32
C THR A 101 2.47 -9.52 16.38
N ALA A 102 2.07 -9.91 17.59
CA ALA A 102 2.98 -10.28 18.65
C ALA A 102 3.82 -11.51 18.27
N GLU A 103 3.20 -12.52 17.69
CA GLU A 103 3.87 -13.70 17.15
C GLU A 103 4.85 -13.34 16.02
N ALA A 104 4.39 -12.59 15.03
CA ALA A 104 5.19 -12.19 13.86
C ALA A 104 6.43 -11.36 14.24
N LEU A 105 6.32 -10.51 15.27
CA LEU A 105 7.40 -9.64 15.73
C LEU A 105 8.23 -10.25 16.88
N SER A 106 7.86 -11.46 17.37
CA SER A 106 8.47 -12.08 18.56
C SER A 106 8.41 -11.17 19.79
N LEU A 107 7.30 -10.43 19.94
CA LEU A 107 7.02 -9.53 21.05
C LEU A 107 5.94 -10.13 21.97
N SER A 108 5.88 -9.66 23.24
CA SER A 108 4.78 -10.05 24.12
C SER A 108 3.46 -9.40 23.67
N TYR A 109 2.35 -10.10 23.90
CA TYR A 109 0.99 -9.59 23.64
C TYR A 109 0.77 -8.20 24.27
N ASN A 110 1.19 -8.03 25.52
CA ASN A 110 1.03 -6.77 26.26
C ASN A 110 1.87 -5.61 25.65
N ALA A 111 3.06 -5.92 25.13
CA ALA A 111 3.90 -4.91 24.47
C ALA A 111 3.24 -4.40 23.19
N VAL A 112 2.71 -5.32 22.36
CA VAL A 112 1.99 -4.96 21.13
C VAL A 112 0.67 -4.25 21.45
N ALA A 113 -0.09 -4.73 22.44
CA ALA A 113 -1.34 -4.09 22.86
C ALA A 113 -1.12 -2.62 23.27
N ARG A 114 -0.08 -2.35 24.09
CA ARG A 114 0.29 -0.99 24.48
C ARG A 114 0.71 -0.14 23.27
N ALA A 115 1.48 -0.70 22.33
CA ALA A 115 1.87 0.01 21.12
C ALA A 115 0.65 0.36 20.25
N VAL A 116 -0.29 -0.56 20.08
CA VAL A 116 -1.54 -0.35 19.35
C VAL A 116 -2.38 0.76 19.99
N GLU A 117 -2.52 0.77 21.32
CA GLU A 117 -3.25 1.82 22.05
C GLU A 117 -2.60 3.20 21.86
N LEU A 118 -1.27 3.28 21.89
CA LEU A 118 -0.55 4.51 21.64
C LEU A 118 -0.73 4.99 20.20
N LEU A 119 -0.69 4.08 19.20
CA LEU A 119 -0.93 4.42 17.80
C LEU A 119 -2.36 4.90 17.55
N ILE A 120 -3.34 4.34 18.27
CA ILE A 120 -4.73 4.82 18.23
C ILE A 120 -4.81 6.22 18.85
N GLY A 121 -4.20 6.44 20.01
CA GLY A 121 -4.15 7.76 20.67
C GLY A 121 -3.50 8.84 19.82
N LYS A 122 -2.57 8.47 18.93
CA LYS A 122 -1.94 9.37 17.94
C LYS A 122 -2.71 9.50 16.62
N GLY A 123 -3.85 8.81 16.46
CA GLY A 123 -4.68 8.84 15.27
C GLY A 123 -4.10 8.08 14.06
N ILE A 124 -3.03 7.29 14.25
CA ILE A 124 -2.39 6.50 13.18
C ILE A 124 -3.19 5.23 12.91
N LEU A 125 -3.64 4.54 13.96
CA LEU A 125 -4.48 3.34 13.87
C LEU A 125 -5.93 3.62 14.26
N ALA A 126 -6.83 2.86 13.68
CA ALA A 126 -8.23 2.82 14.12
C ALA A 126 -8.68 1.37 14.29
N GLN A 127 -9.52 1.12 15.30
CA GLN A 127 -10.23 -0.16 15.38
C GLN A 127 -11.31 -0.17 14.28
N THR A 128 -11.28 -1.17 13.41
CA THR A 128 -12.19 -1.27 12.26
C THR A 128 -13.28 -2.27 12.46
N ASP A 129 -12.97 -3.39 13.10
CA ASP A 129 -13.94 -4.49 13.25
C ASP A 129 -13.65 -5.32 14.50
N LYS A 130 -14.59 -6.20 14.81
CA LYS A 130 -14.50 -7.15 15.90
C LYS A 130 -14.98 -8.51 15.39
N GLN A 131 -14.06 -9.40 15.11
CA GLN A 131 -14.36 -10.76 14.67
C GLN A 131 -14.41 -11.69 15.89
N GLY A 132 -15.62 -11.92 16.43
CA GLY A 132 -15.80 -12.66 17.68
C GLY A 132 -15.14 -11.94 18.87
N ARG A 133 -14.12 -12.57 19.47
CA ARG A 133 -13.32 -12.00 20.58
C ARG A 133 -12.10 -11.20 20.11
N THR A 134 -11.76 -11.25 18.81
CA THR A 134 -10.56 -10.64 18.27
C THR A 134 -10.86 -9.24 17.76
N ARG A 135 -10.07 -8.25 18.19
CA ARG A 135 -10.14 -6.87 17.73
C ARG A 135 -9.21 -6.70 16.53
N ILE A 136 -9.74 -6.12 15.44
CA ILE A 136 -9.00 -5.82 14.21
C ILE A 136 -8.74 -4.32 14.17
N PHE A 137 -7.52 -3.96 13.82
CA PHE A 137 -7.07 -2.59 13.71
C PHE A 137 -6.53 -2.33 12.30
N SER A 138 -6.76 -1.12 11.76
CA SER A 138 -6.28 -0.76 10.43
C SER A 138 -5.61 0.61 10.40
N TYR A 139 -4.60 0.72 9.56
CA TYR A 139 -3.96 1.96 9.18
C TYR A 139 -4.75 2.61 8.03
N LYS A 140 -5.88 3.24 8.37
CA LYS A 140 -6.85 3.75 7.38
C LYS A 140 -6.24 4.70 6.36
N ALA A 141 -5.44 5.67 6.81
CA ALA A 141 -4.82 6.64 5.91
C ALA A 141 -3.92 5.96 4.84
N TYR A 142 -3.18 4.92 5.24
CA TYR A 142 -2.37 4.11 4.34
C TYR A 142 -3.22 3.34 3.33
N LEU A 143 -4.29 2.70 3.80
CA LEU A 143 -5.23 1.97 2.94
C LEU A 143 -5.94 2.89 1.94
N VAL A 144 -6.34 4.10 2.32
CA VAL A 144 -6.95 5.08 1.41
C VAL A 144 -6.01 5.44 0.27
N ILE A 145 -4.71 5.59 0.53
CA ILE A 145 -3.72 5.87 -0.52
C ILE A 145 -3.56 4.68 -1.46
N LEU A 146 -3.50 3.45 -0.91
CA LEU A 146 -3.34 2.24 -1.73
C LEU A 146 -4.59 1.89 -2.54
N CYS A 147 -5.78 2.19 -2.01
CA CYS A 147 -7.06 1.81 -2.61
C CYS A 147 -7.73 2.95 -3.38
N LYS A 148 -7.04 4.08 -3.62
CA LYS A 148 -7.64 5.25 -4.29
C LYS A 148 -8.18 4.93 -5.69
N ASP A 149 -7.71 3.83 -6.29
CA ASP A 149 -8.03 3.43 -7.67
C ASP A 149 -8.64 2.01 -7.78
N THR A 150 -9.22 1.47 -6.67
CA THR A 150 -9.80 0.10 -6.67
C THR A 150 -11.32 0.12 -6.71
#